data_de43e0e4649a7572bb721efc9d12de77
#
_entry.id   de43e0e4649a7572bb721efc9d12de77
#
_cell.length_a   1.000
_cell.length_b   1.000
_cell.length_c   1.000
_cell.angle_alpha   90.00
_cell.angle_beta   90.00
_cell.angle_gamma   90.00
#
_symmetry.space_group_name_H-M   'P 1'
#
loop_
_entity.id
_entity.type
_entity.pdbx_description
1 polymer ?
#
loop_
_entity_poly.entity_id
_entity_poly.type
_entity_poly.pdbx_seq_one_letter_code
_entity_poly.pdbx_strand_id
1 'polypeptide(L)'
;MQKIIVTLLLAMLFIPTMAQENVIKGKKERLYPEIKFEKTNHNFGTFAADTALLECEFKFKNVGKADLYIHQAFASCGCTVPDFPIEAIKPGECGVIKVTYDGTHKAPGSMRRSITIHTNGKEEMTKLYITGKMLPRKEKETPIIKVEED
;
A
#
# COMPACT_ATOMS: atom_id res chain seq x y z
N MET A 1 -33.25 -58.32 53.43
CA MET A 1 -31.93 -57.75 53.08
C MET A 1 -31.63 -57.88 51.57
N GLN A 2 -32.10 -58.94 50.90
CA GLN A 2 -31.83 -59.19 49.48
C GLN A 2 -32.53 -58.21 48.50
N LYS A 3 -33.66 -57.63 48.85
CA LYS A 3 -34.43 -56.69 48.03
C LYS A 3 -33.81 -55.28 47.97
N ILE A 4 -33.05 -54.89 48.96
CA ILE A 4 -32.43 -53.57 49.06
C ILE A 4 -31.17 -53.52 48.20
N ILE A 5 -30.44 -54.65 48.07
CA ILE A 5 -29.24 -54.74 47.25
C ILE A 5 -29.53 -54.65 45.76
N VAL A 6 -30.66 -55.20 45.28
CA VAL A 6 -31.09 -55.18 43.88
C VAL A 6 -31.48 -53.78 43.43
N THR A 7 -32.10 -52.99 44.32
CA THR A 7 -32.49 -51.61 44.00
C THR A 7 -31.29 -50.66 43.96
N LEU A 8 -30.25 -50.94 44.77
CA LEU A 8 -29.00 -50.15 44.72
C LEU A 8 -28.15 -50.43 43.50
N LEU A 9 -28.17 -51.65 42.97
CA LEU A 9 -27.46 -52.05 41.78
C LEU A 9 -28.10 -51.51 40.49
N LEU A 10 -29.42 -51.26 40.48
CA LEU A 10 -30.12 -50.70 39.30
C LEU A 10 -29.97 -49.16 39.18
N ALA A 11 -29.63 -48.48 40.25
CA ALA A 11 -29.45 -47.04 40.26
C ALA A 11 -28.05 -46.59 39.73
N MET A 12 -27.12 -47.52 39.52
CA MET A 12 -25.75 -47.20 39.07
C MET A 12 -25.57 -47.23 37.55
N LEU A 13 -26.63 -47.51 36.76
CA LEU A 13 -26.59 -47.59 35.30
C LEU A 13 -27.09 -46.32 34.58
N PHE A 14 -27.47 -45.28 35.31
CA PHE A 14 -27.79 -43.97 34.72
C PHE A 14 -26.65 -43.00 34.86
N ILE A 15 -25.56 -43.25 34.14
CA ILE A 15 -24.52 -42.23 33.88
C ILE A 15 -25.07 -41.41 32.73
N PRO A 16 -25.45 -40.12 32.92
CA PRO A 16 -25.73 -39.26 31.78
C PRO A 16 -24.43 -39.05 31.04
N THR A 17 -24.31 -39.68 29.90
CA THR A 17 -23.26 -39.30 28.90
C THR A 17 -23.48 -37.84 28.57
N MET A 18 -22.84 -36.96 29.29
CA MET A 18 -22.64 -35.59 28.84
C MET A 18 -21.91 -35.68 27.51
N ALA A 19 -22.65 -35.69 26.43
CA ALA A 19 -22.14 -35.39 25.12
C ALA A 19 -21.54 -33.99 25.20
N GLN A 20 -20.21 -33.91 25.38
CA GLN A 20 -19.48 -32.70 25.16
C GLN A 20 -19.64 -32.38 23.66
N GLU A 21 -20.62 -31.58 23.32
CA GLU A 21 -20.61 -30.84 22.08
C GLU A 21 -19.35 -29.97 22.10
N ASN A 22 -18.28 -30.52 21.54
CA ASN A 22 -17.17 -29.73 21.08
C ASN A 22 -17.72 -28.84 19.96
N VAL A 23 -18.32 -27.70 20.35
CA VAL A 23 -18.53 -26.59 19.47
C VAL A 23 -17.13 -26.10 19.09
N ILE A 24 -16.60 -26.69 18.04
CA ILE A 24 -15.49 -26.11 17.27
C ILE A 24 -16.03 -24.79 16.77
N LYS A 25 -15.89 -23.73 17.58
CA LYS A 25 -15.95 -22.36 17.10
C LYS A 25 -14.80 -22.22 16.11
N GLY A 26 -15.04 -22.67 14.90
CA GLY A 26 -14.20 -22.36 13.76
C GLY A 26 -14.15 -20.85 13.69
N LYS A 27 -13.07 -20.25 14.21
CA LYS A 27 -12.77 -18.85 14.01
C LYS A 27 -12.67 -18.68 12.50
N LYS A 28 -13.76 -18.18 11.89
CA LYS A 28 -13.80 -17.88 10.47
C LYS A 28 -12.70 -16.88 10.24
N GLU A 29 -11.54 -17.36 9.82
CA GLU A 29 -10.38 -16.53 9.51
C GLU A 29 -10.84 -15.59 8.39
N ARG A 30 -10.99 -14.32 8.72
CA ARG A 30 -11.37 -13.34 7.70
C ARG A 30 -10.19 -13.24 6.75
N LEU A 31 -10.43 -13.61 5.51
CA LEU A 31 -9.46 -13.48 4.43
C LEU A 31 -9.38 -11.99 4.08
N TYR A 32 -8.23 -11.39 4.33
CA TYR A 32 -7.96 -10.00 3.98
C TYR A 32 -6.97 -9.94 2.84
N PRO A 33 -7.10 -8.97 1.93
CA PRO A 33 -6.02 -8.62 1.03
C PRO A 33 -4.92 -7.90 1.81
N GLU A 34 -3.70 -7.99 1.32
CA GLU A 34 -2.54 -7.32 1.89
C GLU A 34 -1.62 -6.85 0.77
N ILE A 35 -1.38 -5.55 0.71
CA ILE A 35 -0.45 -4.95 -0.24
C ILE A 35 0.96 -4.94 0.34
N LYS A 36 1.91 -5.47 -0.42
CA LYS A 36 3.33 -5.41 -0.07
C LYS A 36 4.12 -4.78 -1.20
N PHE A 37 4.71 -3.62 -0.94
CA PHE A 37 5.58 -2.93 -1.89
C PHE A 37 7.00 -3.48 -1.83
N GLU A 38 7.66 -3.56 -2.99
CA GLU A 38 9.11 -3.87 -3.08
C GLU A 38 9.93 -2.74 -2.46
N LYS A 39 9.51 -1.50 -2.70
CA LYS A 39 10.08 -0.29 -2.10
C LYS A 39 8.98 0.75 -1.87
N THR A 40 9.07 1.51 -0.81
CA THR A 40 8.15 2.60 -0.49
C THR A 40 8.75 3.99 -0.70
N ASN A 41 10.03 4.04 -1.09
CA ASN A 41 10.76 5.27 -1.36
C ASN A 41 11.44 5.18 -2.72
N HIS A 42 11.37 6.28 -3.49
CA HIS A 42 12.13 6.45 -4.71
C HIS A 42 12.89 7.77 -4.66
N ASN A 43 14.19 7.73 -4.98
CA ASN A 43 15.04 8.91 -5.04
C ASN A 43 15.45 9.17 -6.50
N PHE A 44 15.01 10.28 -7.04
CA PHE A 44 15.40 10.73 -8.38
C PHE A 44 16.84 11.24 -8.45
N GLY A 45 17.54 11.35 -7.31
CA GLY A 45 18.87 11.95 -7.27
C GLY A 45 18.83 13.44 -7.51
N THR A 46 19.83 13.93 -8.26
CA THR A 46 19.93 15.34 -8.64
C THR A 46 19.50 15.49 -10.10
N PHE A 47 18.60 16.42 -10.37
CA PHE A 47 18.08 16.70 -11.70
C PHE A 47 17.99 18.20 -11.96
N ALA A 48 17.99 18.60 -13.23
CA ALA A 48 17.91 20.00 -13.62
C ALA A 48 16.45 20.47 -13.71
N ALA A 49 16.20 21.75 -13.49
CA ALA A 49 14.87 22.33 -13.62
C ALA A 49 14.30 22.23 -15.05
N ASP A 50 15.15 22.07 -16.05
CA ASP A 50 14.78 21.91 -17.45
C ASP A 50 14.22 20.51 -17.77
N THR A 51 14.54 19.52 -16.91
CA THR A 51 14.10 18.12 -17.03
C THR A 51 13.32 17.70 -15.78
N ALA A 52 12.49 18.60 -15.28
CA ALA A 52 11.78 18.38 -14.02
C ALA A 52 10.49 17.56 -14.16
N LEU A 53 10.20 17.01 -15.34
CA LEU A 53 9.17 15.99 -15.54
C LEU A 53 9.81 14.61 -15.32
N LEU A 54 9.50 13.98 -14.20
CA LEU A 54 10.11 12.73 -13.77
C LEU A 54 9.06 11.68 -13.50
N GLU A 55 9.39 10.43 -13.83
CA GLU A 55 8.51 9.29 -13.62
C GLU A 55 9.20 8.20 -12.82
N CYS A 56 8.45 7.51 -12.00
CA CYS A 56 8.92 6.31 -11.32
C CYS A 56 7.79 5.31 -11.10
N GLU A 57 8.18 4.07 -10.78
CA GLU A 57 7.26 2.97 -10.53
C GLU A 57 7.47 2.40 -9.14
N PHE A 58 6.34 2.11 -8.48
CA PHE A 58 6.28 1.35 -7.25
C PHE A 58 5.60 0.03 -7.51
N LYS A 59 6.40 -1.03 -7.58
CA LYS A 59 5.91 -2.39 -7.75
C LYS A 59 5.43 -2.93 -6.43
N PHE A 60 4.31 -3.64 -6.47
CA PHE A 60 3.72 -4.28 -5.31
C PHE A 60 3.15 -5.65 -5.66
N LYS A 61 2.87 -6.43 -4.63
CA LYS A 61 2.23 -7.75 -4.72
C LYS A 61 1.09 -7.82 -3.70
N ASN A 62 -0.01 -8.44 -4.08
CA ASN A 62 -1.02 -8.86 -3.12
C ASN A 62 -0.53 -10.15 -2.43
N VAL A 63 -0.05 -10.02 -1.20
CA VAL A 63 0.40 -11.15 -0.37
C VAL A 63 -0.69 -11.68 0.55
N GLY A 64 -1.89 -11.08 0.47
CA GLY A 64 -3.08 -11.49 1.21
C GLY A 64 -3.77 -12.70 0.61
N LYS A 65 -4.96 -13.02 1.16
CA LYS A 65 -5.77 -14.18 0.77
C LYS A 65 -7.10 -13.80 0.09
N ALA A 66 -7.32 -12.50 -0.18
CA ALA A 66 -8.50 -11.96 -0.85
C ALA A 66 -8.11 -10.96 -1.92
N ASP A 67 -9.03 -10.60 -2.81
CA ASP A 67 -8.81 -9.64 -3.88
C ASP A 67 -8.52 -8.25 -3.32
N LEU A 68 -7.42 -7.66 -3.78
CA LEU A 68 -6.96 -6.34 -3.40
C LEU A 68 -7.50 -5.31 -4.40
N TYR A 69 -8.14 -4.28 -3.88
CA TYR A 69 -8.59 -3.11 -4.64
C TYR A 69 -7.88 -1.86 -4.13
N ILE A 70 -7.36 -1.07 -5.05
CA ILE A 70 -6.89 0.28 -4.75
C ILE A 70 -8.07 1.22 -4.99
N HIS A 71 -8.59 1.81 -3.93
CA HIS A 71 -9.73 2.71 -4.01
C HIS A 71 -9.31 4.11 -4.45
N GLN A 72 -8.15 4.55 -3.99
CA GLN A 72 -7.66 5.89 -4.25
C GLN A 72 -6.15 5.99 -4.06
N ALA A 73 -5.52 6.84 -4.85
CA ALA A 73 -4.14 7.27 -4.66
C ALA A 73 -4.09 8.80 -4.80
N PHE A 74 -3.54 9.48 -3.81
CA PHE A 74 -3.40 10.93 -3.86
C PHE A 74 -2.05 11.38 -3.31
N ALA A 75 -1.53 12.42 -3.93
CA ALA A 75 -0.25 12.99 -3.56
C ALA A 75 -0.40 14.22 -2.66
N SER A 76 0.65 14.54 -1.91
CA SER A 76 0.70 15.73 -1.04
C SER A 76 0.75 17.06 -1.80
N CYS A 77 0.91 17.05 -3.12
CA CYS A 77 0.84 18.24 -3.98
C CYS A 77 0.28 17.91 -5.36
N GLY A 78 -0.36 18.86 -6.01
CA GLY A 78 -0.84 18.72 -7.39
C GLY A 78 0.27 18.58 -8.46
N CYS A 79 1.53 18.69 -8.06
CA CYS A 79 2.70 18.46 -8.91
C CYS A 79 3.09 16.97 -9.01
N THR A 80 2.34 16.09 -8.40
CA THR A 80 2.59 14.66 -8.38
C THR A 80 1.29 13.94 -8.70
N VAL A 81 1.30 13.14 -9.74
CA VAL A 81 0.12 12.42 -10.23
C VAL A 81 0.39 10.92 -10.15
N PRO A 82 -0.27 10.19 -9.25
CA PRO A 82 -0.23 8.74 -9.22
C PRO A 82 -1.24 8.14 -10.23
N ASP A 83 -0.82 7.09 -10.91
CA ASP A 83 -1.65 6.22 -11.74
C ASP A 83 -1.58 4.79 -11.21
N PHE A 84 -2.71 4.10 -11.07
CA PHE A 84 -2.81 2.80 -10.42
C PHE A 84 -3.84 1.89 -11.08
N PRO A 85 -3.72 0.56 -10.94
CA PRO A 85 -4.69 -0.40 -11.46
C PRO A 85 -6.07 -0.21 -10.84
N ILE A 86 -7.10 -0.13 -11.67
CA ILE A 86 -8.51 -0.04 -11.23
C ILE A 86 -9.09 -1.44 -10.97
N GLU A 87 -8.56 -2.46 -11.65
CA GLU A 87 -9.01 -3.83 -11.54
C GLU A 87 -8.52 -4.49 -10.24
N ALA A 88 -9.23 -5.53 -9.82
CA ALA A 88 -8.83 -6.33 -8.67
C ALA A 88 -7.51 -7.05 -8.92
N ILE A 89 -6.60 -6.97 -7.96
CA ILE A 89 -5.34 -7.70 -7.94
C ILE A 89 -5.55 -8.96 -7.08
N LYS A 90 -5.56 -10.14 -7.70
CA LYS A 90 -5.81 -11.40 -7.02
C LYS A 90 -4.68 -11.77 -6.06
N PRO A 91 -4.93 -12.67 -5.09
CA PRO A 91 -3.89 -13.22 -4.24
C PRO A 91 -2.69 -13.75 -5.04
N GLY A 92 -1.49 -13.25 -4.72
CA GLY A 92 -0.26 -13.62 -5.40
C GLY A 92 0.07 -12.82 -6.67
N GLU A 93 -0.85 -12.02 -7.19
CA GLU A 93 -0.61 -11.15 -8.35
C GLU A 93 0.17 -9.88 -7.97
N CYS A 94 0.88 -9.36 -8.95
CA CYS A 94 1.66 -8.13 -8.84
C CYS A 94 0.94 -6.98 -9.57
N GLY A 95 1.17 -5.76 -9.08
CA GLY A 95 0.73 -4.54 -9.73
C GLY A 95 1.81 -3.46 -9.66
N VAL A 96 1.55 -2.36 -10.35
CA VAL A 96 2.46 -1.22 -10.41
C VAL A 96 1.67 0.06 -10.21
N ILE A 97 2.18 0.94 -9.37
CA ILE A 97 1.72 2.33 -9.26
C ILE A 97 2.77 3.19 -9.96
N LYS A 98 2.36 3.89 -11.01
CA LYS A 98 3.19 4.86 -11.71
C LYS A 98 3.00 6.23 -11.06
N VAL A 99 4.09 6.97 -10.90
CA VAL A 99 4.06 8.30 -10.30
C VAL A 99 4.82 9.26 -11.19
N THR A 100 4.11 10.27 -11.67
CA THR A 100 4.69 11.39 -12.44
C THR A 100 4.84 12.60 -11.53
N TYR A 101 6.02 13.18 -11.48
CA TYR A 101 6.32 14.43 -10.80
C TYR A 101 6.63 15.51 -11.81
N ASP A 102 5.88 16.61 -11.76
CA ASP A 102 6.13 17.82 -12.56
C ASP A 102 6.67 18.93 -11.66
N GLY A 103 7.97 19.17 -11.77
CA GLY A 103 8.68 20.21 -11.06
C GLY A 103 8.95 21.48 -11.89
N THR A 104 8.42 21.60 -13.12
CA THR A 104 8.75 22.69 -14.07
C THR A 104 8.49 24.09 -13.51
N HIS A 105 7.49 24.22 -12.64
CA HIS A 105 7.12 25.50 -11.99
C HIS A 105 7.49 25.55 -10.50
N LYS A 106 8.43 24.70 -10.07
CA LYS A 106 8.87 24.66 -8.68
C LYS A 106 10.24 25.33 -8.52
N ALA A 107 10.46 25.90 -7.33
CA ALA A 107 11.76 26.45 -6.99
C ALA A 107 12.81 25.32 -6.87
N PRO A 108 14.06 25.59 -7.29
CA PRO A 108 15.17 24.68 -7.07
C PRO A 108 15.36 24.35 -5.59
N GLY A 109 15.88 23.17 -5.31
CA GLY A 109 16.15 22.72 -3.94
C GLY A 109 15.78 21.25 -3.73
N SER A 110 15.88 20.81 -2.49
CA SER A 110 15.50 19.44 -2.10
C SER A 110 13.99 19.30 -2.09
N MET A 111 13.50 18.20 -2.62
CA MET A 111 12.08 17.89 -2.62
C MET A 111 11.79 16.55 -1.96
N ARG A 112 10.67 16.48 -1.27
CA ARG A 112 10.06 15.25 -0.78
C ARG A 112 8.55 15.37 -0.95
N ARG A 113 7.94 14.35 -1.58
CA ARG A 113 6.49 14.26 -1.75
C ARG A 113 6.03 12.91 -1.27
N SER A 114 4.85 12.86 -0.66
CA SER A 114 4.21 11.61 -0.26
C SER A 114 3.02 11.33 -1.16
N ILE A 115 2.80 10.06 -1.44
CA ILE A 115 1.63 9.52 -2.11
C ILE A 115 0.96 8.57 -1.12
N THR A 116 -0.32 8.81 -0.82
CA THR A 116 -1.11 7.95 0.05
C THR A 116 -1.97 7.05 -0.82
N ILE A 117 -1.86 5.74 -0.59
CA ILE A 117 -2.59 4.71 -1.29
C ILE A 117 -3.64 4.16 -0.34
N HIS A 118 -4.92 4.20 -0.74
CA HIS A 118 -6.04 3.62 -0.02
C HIS A 118 -6.46 2.30 -0.65
N THR A 119 -6.59 1.26 0.17
CA THR A 119 -6.97 -0.08 -0.27
C THR A 119 -8.05 -0.67 0.64
N ASN A 120 -8.63 -1.81 0.23
CA ASN A 120 -9.49 -2.63 1.06
C ASN A 120 -8.71 -3.60 1.98
N GLY A 121 -7.40 -3.44 2.08
CA GLY A 121 -6.52 -4.30 2.87
C GLY A 121 -6.67 -4.12 4.38
N LYS A 122 -6.00 -4.98 5.14
CA LYS A 122 -5.92 -4.88 6.61
C LYS A 122 -5.33 -3.53 7.04
N GLU A 123 -4.32 -3.06 6.33
CA GLU A 123 -3.82 -1.69 6.41
C GLU A 123 -4.48 -0.90 5.28
N GLU A 124 -5.47 -0.09 5.63
CA GLU A 124 -6.24 0.67 4.65
C GLU A 124 -5.43 1.73 3.94
N MET A 125 -4.33 2.20 4.55
CA MET A 125 -3.51 3.29 4.02
C MET A 125 -2.03 2.95 4.04
N THR A 126 -1.38 3.08 2.89
CA THR A 126 0.08 2.98 2.76
C THR A 126 0.65 4.25 2.17
N LYS A 127 1.78 4.74 2.68
CA LYS A 127 2.46 5.92 2.17
C LYS A 127 3.70 5.54 1.37
N LEU A 128 3.78 6.09 0.16
CA LEU A 128 4.96 6.06 -0.68
C LEU A 128 5.61 7.45 -0.70
N TYR A 129 6.90 7.50 -0.95
CA TYR A 129 7.65 8.76 -0.97
C TYR A 129 8.53 8.85 -2.22
N ILE A 130 8.55 10.03 -2.82
CA ILE A 130 9.54 10.41 -3.82
C ILE A 130 10.39 11.54 -3.27
N THR A 131 11.68 11.49 -3.55
CA THR A 131 12.67 12.47 -3.10
C THR A 131 13.60 12.83 -4.24
N GLY A 132 14.28 13.96 -4.13
CA GLY A 132 15.28 14.39 -5.09
C GLY A 132 15.79 15.81 -4.78
N LYS A 133 16.76 16.26 -5.56
CA LYS A 133 17.31 17.63 -5.49
C LYS A 133 17.30 18.25 -6.88
N MET A 134 16.47 19.28 -7.05
CA MET A 134 16.38 20.04 -8.27
C MET A 134 17.45 21.15 -8.27
N LEU A 135 18.26 21.19 -9.32
CA LEU A 135 19.22 22.26 -9.56
C LEU A 135 18.55 23.46 -10.25
N PRO A 136 19.09 24.66 -10.05
CA PRO A 136 18.64 25.83 -10.81
C PRO A 136 18.75 25.58 -12.32
N ARG A 137 17.86 26.25 -13.08
CA ARG A 137 18.00 26.30 -14.54
C ARG A 137 19.32 26.98 -14.87
N LYS A 138 20.07 26.42 -15.81
CA LYS A 138 21.23 27.11 -16.37
C LYS A 138 20.71 28.33 -17.15
N GLU A 139 21.12 29.51 -16.74
CA GLU A 139 20.89 30.71 -17.57
C GLU A 139 21.57 30.46 -18.93
N LYS A 140 20.77 30.55 -19.99
CA LYS A 140 21.34 30.66 -21.34
C LYS A 140 22.07 32.00 -21.34
N GLU A 141 23.37 31.96 -21.50
CA GLU A 141 24.13 33.18 -21.75
C GLU A 141 23.50 33.87 -22.95
N THR A 142 22.80 34.98 -22.69
CA THR A 142 22.32 35.85 -23.77
C THR A 142 23.53 36.48 -24.35
N PRO A 143 23.87 36.29 -25.65
CA PRO A 143 25.02 36.98 -26.23
C PRO A 143 24.77 38.48 -26.10
N ILE A 144 25.69 39.17 -25.42
CA ILE A 144 25.67 40.63 -25.32
C ILE A 144 25.91 41.13 -26.73
N ILE A 145 24.88 41.61 -27.40
CA ILE A 145 25.00 42.33 -28.65
C ILE A 145 25.62 43.67 -28.25
N LYS A 146 26.93 43.81 -28.47
CA LYS A 146 27.58 45.11 -28.41
C LYS A 146 27.03 45.94 -29.58
N VAL A 147 26.15 46.87 -29.27
CA VAL A 147 25.81 47.95 -30.21
C VAL A 147 27.05 48.86 -30.25
N GLU A 148 27.82 48.83 -31.33
CA GLU A 148 28.83 49.84 -31.61
C GLU A 148 28.03 51.07 -32.06
N GLU A 149 28.07 52.13 -31.25
CA GLU A 149 27.63 53.44 -31.64
C GLU A 149 28.74 54.08 -32.51
N ASP A 150 28.39 54.34 -33.78
CA ASP A 150 29.14 55.25 -34.69
C ASP A 150 28.76 56.70 -34.39
#